data_0af08c91f204b71d9829dede663e6145
#
_entry.id   0af08c91f204b71d9829dede663e6145
#
_cell.length_a   1.000
_cell.length_b   1.000
_cell.length_c   1.000
_cell.angle_alpha   90.00
_cell.angle_beta   90.00
_cell.angle_gamma   90.00
#
_symmetry.space_group_name_H-M   'P 1'
#
loop_
_entity.id
_entity.type
_entity.pdbx_description
1 polymer ?
#
loop_
_entity_poly.entity_id
_entity_poly.type
_entity_poly.pdbx_seq_one_letter_code
_entity_poly.pdbx_strand_id
1 'polypeptide(L)'
;MKAQIKSEMQRISDLLIQKNNSYGNSATQPAKIFSKGNAVESISARIDDKLMRIKNVGINNDTEDTLMDLIGYLILYKVAMIKEVQDEYDSEKEIIGMGGFIVNSGKTIATMDQLNLKYSEKKCKK
;
A
#
# COMPACT_ATOMS: atom_id res chain seq x y z
N MET A 1 26.22 7.57 6.73
CA MET A 1 25.08 7.46 5.80
C MET A 1 24.27 6.18 6.00
N LYS A 2 24.82 4.97 5.91
CA LYS A 2 24.05 3.71 6.10
C LYS A 2 23.30 3.63 7.43
N ALA A 3 23.91 4.05 8.53
CA ALA A 3 23.27 4.07 9.85
C ALA A 3 22.10 5.06 9.91
N GLN A 4 22.26 6.24 9.32
CA GLN A 4 21.21 7.27 9.25
C GLN A 4 20.01 6.78 8.42
N ILE A 5 20.23 6.13 7.28
CA ILE A 5 19.16 5.55 6.48
C ILE A 5 18.38 4.50 7.30
N LYS A 6 19.07 3.61 7.99
CA LYS A 6 18.41 2.59 8.84
C LYS A 6 17.60 3.23 9.96
N SER A 7 18.14 4.27 10.60
CA SER A 7 17.45 4.99 11.67
C SER A 7 16.16 5.64 11.19
N GLU A 8 16.18 6.32 10.03
CA GLU A 8 14.98 6.93 9.45
C GLU A 8 13.96 5.89 8.99
N MET A 9 14.39 4.78 8.40
CA MET A 9 13.49 3.68 8.05
C MET A 9 12.79 3.09 9.28
N GLN A 10 13.53 2.91 10.39
CA GLN A 10 12.95 2.42 11.63
C GLN A 10 11.91 3.40 12.18
N ARG A 11 12.24 4.69 12.20
CA ARG A 11 11.34 5.75 12.67
C ARG A 11 10.03 5.79 11.85
N ILE A 12 10.12 5.65 10.53
CA ILE A 12 8.94 5.61 9.65
C ILE A 12 8.11 4.35 9.94
N SER A 13 8.77 3.20 10.07
CA SER A 13 8.12 1.92 10.40
C SER A 13 7.35 2.02 11.71
N ASP A 14 7.96 2.52 12.77
CA ASP A 14 7.34 2.66 14.10
C ASP A 14 6.13 3.60 14.05
N LEU A 15 6.23 4.72 13.32
CA LEU A 15 5.13 5.65 13.12
C LEU A 15 3.95 5.00 12.39
N LEU A 16 4.22 4.24 11.33
CA LEU A 16 3.17 3.57 10.56
C LEU A 16 2.48 2.48 11.38
N ILE A 17 3.23 1.71 12.15
CA ILE A 17 2.68 0.69 13.05
C ILE A 17 1.82 1.34 14.14
N GLN A 18 2.30 2.42 14.75
CA GLN A 18 1.52 3.16 15.75
C GLN A 18 0.22 3.72 15.17
N LYS A 19 0.27 4.34 13.97
CA LYS A 19 -0.93 4.83 13.28
C LYS A 19 -1.88 3.69 12.93
N ASN A 20 -1.37 2.55 12.45
CA ASN A 20 -2.19 1.38 12.14
C ASN A 20 -2.91 0.83 13.38
N ASN A 21 -2.27 0.81 14.52
CA ASN A 21 -2.89 0.40 15.78
C ASN A 21 -4.04 1.33 16.19
N SER A 22 -3.94 2.63 15.88
CA SER A 22 -4.97 3.62 16.21
C SER A 22 -6.15 3.61 15.23
N TYR A 23 -5.88 3.40 13.94
CA TYR A 23 -6.88 3.48 12.87
C TYR A 23 -7.32 2.10 12.34
N GLY A 24 -6.80 1.01 12.90
CA GLY A 24 -6.98 -0.33 12.36
C GLY A 24 -6.34 -0.43 10.98
N ASN A 25 -6.79 -1.35 10.16
CA ASN A 25 -6.25 -1.55 8.81
C ASN A 25 -6.87 -0.60 7.76
N SER A 26 -7.28 0.61 8.15
CA SER A 26 -8.02 1.54 7.28
C SER A 26 -7.25 1.92 6.00
N ALA A 27 -5.93 1.84 6.01
CA ALA A 27 -5.11 2.07 4.82
C ALA A 27 -5.33 1.02 3.72
N THR A 28 -5.61 -0.24 4.09
CA THR A 28 -5.86 -1.34 3.16
C THR A 28 -7.33 -1.78 3.14
N GLN A 29 -8.11 -1.38 4.13
CA GLN A 29 -9.52 -1.68 4.29
C GLN A 29 -10.28 -0.38 4.66
N PRO A 30 -10.48 0.55 3.69
CA PRO A 30 -11.12 1.83 3.97
C PRO A 30 -12.58 1.62 4.44
N ALA A 31 -13.00 2.43 5.40
CA ALA A 31 -14.33 2.31 6.02
C ALA A 31 -15.50 2.58 5.06
N LYS A 32 -15.26 3.30 3.93
CA LYS A 32 -16.24 3.61 2.88
C LYS A 32 -17.52 4.30 3.39
N ILE A 33 -17.40 5.11 4.43
CA ILE A 33 -18.53 5.84 5.01
C ILE A 33 -18.95 6.97 4.06
N PHE A 34 -18.04 7.86 3.71
CA PHE A 34 -18.25 8.95 2.75
C PHE A 34 -17.62 8.66 1.38
N SER A 35 -16.37 8.21 1.37
CA SER A 35 -15.65 7.81 0.16
C SER A 35 -16.03 6.38 -0.23
N LYS A 36 -16.28 6.15 -1.52
CA LYS A 36 -16.56 4.82 -2.08
C LYS A 36 -15.33 4.19 -2.73
N GLY A 37 -14.22 4.92 -2.82
CA GLY A 37 -12.97 4.44 -3.41
C GLY A 37 -12.36 3.24 -2.70
N ASN A 38 -11.52 2.52 -3.42
CA ASN A 38 -10.71 1.45 -2.84
C ASN A 38 -9.52 2.01 -2.03
N ALA A 39 -8.68 1.14 -1.49
CA ALA A 39 -7.52 1.54 -0.68
C ALA A 39 -6.52 2.37 -1.49
N VAL A 40 -6.21 1.98 -2.73
CA VAL A 40 -5.25 2.65 -3.60
C VAL A 40 -5.75 4.06 -3.96
N GLU A 41 -7.02 4.22 -4.34
CA GLU A 41 -7.62 5.52 -4.62
C GLU A 41 -7.61 6.44 -3.39
N SER A 42 -7.95 5.89 -2.23
CA SER A 42 -7.97 6.66 -0.98
C SER A 42 -6.57 7.16 -0.59
N ILE A 43 -5.55 6.33 -0.74
CA ILE A 43 -4.15 6.72 -0.47
C ILE A 43 -3.63 7.69 -1.52
N SER A 44 -3.99 7.51 -2.80
CA SER A 44 -3.64 8.43 -3.89
C SER A 44 -4.10 9.86 -3.59
N ALA A 45 -5.34 10.03 -3.13
CA ALA A 45 -5.86 11.34 -2.75
C ALA A 45 -5.04 11.97 -1.60
N ARG A 46 -4.58 11.17 -0.62
CA ARG A 46 -3.72 11.67 0.46
C ARG A 46 -2.34 12.09 -0.03
N ILE A 47 -1.78 11.37 -1.00
CA ILE A 47 -0.51 11.74 -1.63
C ILE A 47 -0.68 13.06 -2.38
N ASP A 48 -1.74 13.24 -3.15
CA ASP A 48 -2.06 14.48 -3.86
C ASP A 48 -2.18 15.67 -2.90
N ASP A 49 -2.87 15.50 -1.77
CA ASP A 49 -2.98 16.54 -0.73
C ASP A 49 -1.59 16.97 -0.20
N LYS A 50 -0.70 16.03 0.07
CA LYS A 50 0.65 16.34 0.55
C LYS A 50 1.51 17.02 -0.51
N LEU A 51 1.40 16.58 -1.77
CA LEU A 51 2.08 17.23 -2.89
C LEU A 51 1.57 18.64 -3.13
N MET A 52 0.25 18.86 -3.04
CA MET A 52 -0.34 20.20 -3.16
C MET A 52 0.14 21.11 -2.03
N ARG A 53 0.24 20.62 -0.80
CA ARG A 53 0.80 21.37 0.32
C ARG A 53 2.25 21.77 0.05
N ILE A 54 3.10 20.83 -0.39
CA ILE A 54 4.49 21.12 -0.74
C ILE A 54 4.58 22.18 -1.85
N LYS A 55 3.73 22.09 -2.86
CA LYS A 55 3.66 23.08 -3.94
C LYS A 55 3.32 24.49 -3.43
N ASN A 56 2.41 24.59 -2.47
CA ASN A 56 1.90 25.89 -2.02
C ASN A 56 2.81 26.57 -0.97
N VAL A 57 3.35 25.81 -0.04
CA VAL A 57 4.09 26.34 1.12
C VAL A 57 5.51 25.80 1.27
N GLY A 58 5.95 24.91 0.37
CA GLY A 58 7.23 24.24 0.46
C GLY A 58 7.26 23.11 1.48
N ILE A 59 8.44 22.54 1.66
CA ILE A 59 8.67 21.52 2.70
C ILE A 59 9.00 22.27 3.99
N ASN A 60 8.01 22.42 4.86
CA ASN A 60 8.18 22.91 6.21
C ASN A 60 7.43 22.00 7.19
N ASN A 61 7.89 21.97 8.43
CA ASN A 61 7.36 21.11 9.47
C ASN A 61 6.77 21.93 10.64
N ASP A 62 6.34 23.15 10.38
CA ASP A 62 5.86 24.06 11.44
C ASP A 62 4.57 23.54 12.08
N THR A 63 3.72 22.87 11.28
CA THR A 63 2.43 22.35 11.75
C THR A 63 2.34 20.83 11.68
N GLU A 64 3.01 20.21 10.74
CA GLU A 64 3.06 18.76 10.57
C GLU A 64 4.30 18.36 9.78
N ASP A 65 4.82 17.17 10.00
CA ASP A 65 5.91 16.61 9.21
C ASP A 65 5.39 16.09 7.85
N THR A 66 5.22 17.02 6.91
CA THR A 66 4.67 16.74 5.57
C THR A 66 5.52 15.71 4.81
N LEU A 67 6.84 15.76 4.96
CA LEU A 67 7.73 14.82 4.29
C LEU A 67 7.60 13.40 4.86
N MET A 68 7.54 13.28 6.18
CA MET A 68 7.34 12.00 6.87
C MET A 68 5.98 11.38 6.49
N ASP A 69 4.93 12.18 6.45
CA ASP A 69 3.61 11.74 6.04
C ASP A 69 3.59 11.26 4.58
N LEU A 70 4.24 12.01 3.67
CA LEU A 70 4.34 11.63 2.26
C LEU A 70 5.06 10.29 2.08
N ILE A 71 6.20 10.10 2.75
CA ILE A 71 6.93 8.82 2.72
C ILE A 71 6.04 7.70 3.26
N GLY A 72 5.34 7.93 4.36
CA GLY A 72 4.41 6.98 4.95
C GLY A 72 3.30 6.58 3.98
N TYR A 73 2.67 7.53 3.30
CA TYR A 73 1.63 7.24 2.30
C TYR A 73 2.17 6.49 1.08
N LEU A 74 3.40 6.77 0.63
CA LEU A 74 4.02 6.02 -0.46
C LEU A 74 4.29 4.56 -0.07
N ILE A 75 4.70 4.28 1.15
CA ILE A 75 4.85 2.92 1.68
C ILE A 75 3.49 2.22 1.73
N LEU A 76 2.48 2.87 2.32
CA LEU A 76 1.11 2.33 2.41
C LEU A 76 0.50 2.09 1.02
N TYR A 77 0.76 2.97 0.06
CA TYR A 77 0.36 2.79 -1.33
C TYR A 77 0.91 1.49 -1.92
N LYS A 78 2.20 1.24 -1.72
CA LYS A 78 2.84 -0.01 -2.17
C LYS A 78 2.23 -1.24 -1.48
N VAL A 79 1.95 -1.16 -0.18
CA VAL A 79 1.28 -2.25 0.57
C VAL A 79 -0.13 -2.50 0.03
N ALA A 80 -0.91 -1.47 -0.22
CA ALA A 80 -2.26 -1.59 -0.77
C ALA A 80 -2.27 -2.22 -2.16
N MET A 81 -1.34 -1.82 -3.03
CA MET A 81 -1.19 -2.43 -4.37
C MET A 81 -0.86 -3.92 -4.32
N ILE A 82 0.02 -4.33 -3.40
CA ILE A 82 0.38 -5.74 -3.21
C ILE A 82 -0.85 -6.54 -2.75
N LYS A 83 -1.62 -5.97 -1.83
CA LYS A 83 -2.83 -6.61 -1.31
C LYS A 83 -3.89 -6.78 -2.39
N GLU A 84 -4.14 -5.77 -3.24
CA GLU A 84 -5.08 -5.89 -4.36
C GLU A 84 -4.71 -7.04 -5.30
N VAL A 85 -3.43 -7.19 -5.64
CA VAL A 85 -2.96 -8.30 -6.48
C VAL A 85 -3.16 -9.66 -5.79
N GLN A 86 -2.95 -9.72 -4.47
CA GLN A 86 -3.17 -10.94 -3.70
C GLN A 86 -4.64 -11.32 -3.63
N ASP A 87 -5.52 -10.36 -3.37
CA ASP A 87 -6.97 -10.58 -3.30
C ASP A 87 -7.53 -11.05 -4.66
N GLU A 88 -7.04 -10.50 -5.78
CA GLU A 88 -7.38 -10.97 -7.13
C GLU A 88 -6.94 -12.43 -7.36
N TYR A 89 -5.72 -12.78 -6.96
CA TYR A 89 -5.19 -14.13 -7.12
C TYR A 89 -5.95 -15.16 -6.28
N ASP A 90 -6.32 -14.81 -5.04
CA ASP A 90 -7.08 -15.69 -4.15
C ASP A 90 -8.51 -15.88 -4.67
N SER A 91 -9.13 -14.84 -5.23
CA SER A 91 -10.46 -14.91 -5.87
C SER A 91 -10.45 -15.82 -7.11
N GLU A 92 -9.41 -15.76 -7.93
CA GLU A 92 -9.26 -16.66 -9.09
C GLU A 92 -9.09 -18.12 -8.66
N LYS A 93 -8.40 -18.39 -7.54
CA LYS A 93 -8.27 -19.74 -6.97
C LYS A 93 -9.59 -20.30 -6.46
N GLU A 94 -10.41 -19.49 -5.82
CA GLU A 94 -11.75 -19.92 -5.36
C GLU A 94 -12.64 -20.33 -6.53
N ILE A 95 -12.63 -19.57 -7.62
CA ILE A 95 -13.39 -19.90 -8.84
C ILE A 95 -12.91 -21.24 -9.44
N ILE A 96 -11.61 -21.49 -9.50
CA ILE A 96 -11.04 -22.75 -10.01
C ILE A 96 -11.33 -23.92 -9.04
N GLY A 97 -11.33 -23.69 -7.73
CA GLY A 97 -11.68 -24.67 -6.70
C GLY A 97 -13.16 -25.10 -6.76
N MET A 98 -14.06 -24.23 -7.14
CA MET A 98 -15.48 -24.54 -7.37
C MET A 98 -15.72 -25.43 -8.61
N GLY A 99 -14.76 -25.49 -9.56
CA GLY A 99 -14.80 -26.33 -10.76
C GLY A 99 -14.36 -27.78 -10.58
N GLY A 100 -14.08 -28.25 -9.36
CA GLY A 100 -13.87 -29.67 -9.04
C GLY A 100 -12.44 -30.22 -9.22
N PHE A 101 -11.42 -29.39 -9.34
CA PHE A 101 -10.02 -29.82 -9.34
C PHE A 101 -9.31 -29.39 -8.07
N ILE A 102 -8.97 -30.37 -7.19
CA ILE A 102 -8.08 -30.17 -6.07
C ILE A 102 -6.65 -30.11 -6.62
N VAL A 103 -6.10 -28.92 -6.79
CA VAL A 103 -4.66 -28.75 -6.96
C VAL A 103 -4.04 -28.67 -5.58
N ASN A 104 -3.29 -29.70 -5.20
CA ASN A 104 -2.53 -29.80 -3.96
C ASN A 104 -1.68 -28.53 -3.79
N SER A 105 -2.01 -27.75 -2.78
CA SER A 105 -1.33 -26.50 -2.42
C SER A 105 -0.03 -26.79 -1.69
N GLY A 106 0.99 -27.15 -2.43
CA GLY A 106 2.38 -27.24 -1.96
C GLY A 106 3.26 -26.17 -2.56
N LYS A 107 2.74 -25.02 -2.99
CA LYS A 107 3.55 -23.96 -3.62
C LYS A 107 3.57 -22.68 -2.82
N THR A 108 4.79 -22.40 -2.39
CA THR A 108 5.40 -21.15 -1.97
C THR A 108 4.60 -19.92 -2.40
N ILE A 109 4.26 -19.10 -1.42
CA ILE A 109 3.84 -17.70 -1.59
C ILE A 109 4.75 -17.05 -2.61
N ALA A 110 4.18 -16.49 -3.67
CA ALA A 110 4.93 -15.75 -4.68
C ALA A 110 5.81 -14.70 -3.98
N THR A 111 7.10 -14.69 -4.32
CA THR A 111 8.02 -13.68 -3.78
C THR A 111 7.57 -12.29 -4.20
N MET A 112 7.92 -11.27 -3.41
CA MET A 112 7.61 -9.85 -3.72
C MET A 112 8.01 -9.47 -5.15
N ASP A 113 9.07 -10.09 -5.69
CA ASP A 113 9.54 -9.87 -7.07
C ASP A 113 8.57 -10.42 -8.12
N GLN A 114 7.93 -11.56 -7.86
CA GLN A 114 6.93 -12.15 -8.75
C GLN A 114 5.63 -11.36 -8.77
N LEU A 115 5.22 -10.78 -7.64
CA LEU A 115 4.07 -9.88 -7.54
C LEU A 115 4.35 -8.56 -8.29
N ASN A 116 5.53 -8.00 -8.16
CA ASN A 116 5.96 -6.79 -8.86
C ASN A 116 6.02 -6.98 -10.39
N LEU A 117 6.45 -8.15 -10.88
CA LEU A 117 6.49 -8.51 -12.31
C LEU A 117 5.08 -8.58 -12.90
N LYS A 118 4.12 -9.25 -12.24
CA LYS A 118 2.72 -9.30 -12.68
C LYS A 118 2.05 -7.93 -12.75
N TYR A 119 2.39 -7.04 -11.83
CA TYR A 119 1.85 -5.67 -11.83
C TYR A 119 2.40 -4.84 -13.00
N SER A 120 3.68 -4.99 -13.34
CA SER A 120 4.30 -4.35 -14.51
C SER A 120 3.66 -4.80 -15.81
N GLU A 121 3.35 -6.08 -15.96
CA GLU A 121 2.73 -6.64 -17.17
C GLU A 121 1.29 -6.13 -17.40
N LYS A 122 0.49 -5.95 -16.33
CA LYS A 122 -0.86 -5.38 -16.43
C LYS A 122 -0.86 -3.91 -16.88
N LYS A 123 0.14 -3.13 -16.49
CA LYS A 123 0.28 -1.72 -16.92
C LYS A 123 0.65 -1.56 -18.40
N CYS A 124 1.33 -2.53 -18.99
CA CYS A 124 1.72 -2.50 -20.40
C CYS A 124 0.61 -2.90 -21.38
N LYS A 125 -0.56 -3.35 -20.91
CA LYS A 125 -1.68 -3.80 -21.74
C LYS A 125 -2.83 -2.80 -21.90
N LYS A 126 -2.63 -1.54 -21.48
CA LYS A 126 -3.60 -0.46 -21.72
C LYS A 126 -3.15 0.43 -22.86
#